data_d176c865210357512c1bb5fc72219ae2
#
_entry.id   d176c865210357512c1bb5fc72219ae2
#
_cell.length_a   1.000
_cell.length_b   1.000
_cell.length_c   1.000
_cell.angle_alpha   90.00
_cell.angle_beta   90.00
_cell.angle_gamma   90.00
#
_symmetry.space_group_name_H-M   'P 1'
#
loop_
_entity.id
_entity.type
_entity.pdbx_description
1 polymer ?
#
loop_
_entity_poly.entity_id
_entity_poly.type
_entity_poly.pdbx_seq_one_letter_code
_entity_poly.pdbx_strand_id
1 'polypeptide(L)'
;WWRIADTLERLGVSATLSTCGLAAELSPWLIQDAVARGHEISCHGWRWEKHAHMAEADERAAIGRTVKVLTHIAGSRPVGWHTRSTPSPNTRRLLVEEGGFLYDSDDYSDDLPFFVEVGGKRHLVLPYSFDTNDMHYHQGFHRFVSARDFADDVQDEPAARLQRVR
;
A
#
# COMPACT_ATOMS: atom_id res chain seq x y z
N TRP A 1 8.89 -12.24 9.81
CA TRP A 1 7.62 -12.53 9.15
C TRP A 1 6.73 -13.42 10.01
N TRP A 2 7.15 -14.63 10.41
CA TRP A 2 6.32 -15.64 11.07
C TRP A 2 5.55 -15.10 12.29
N ARG A 3 6.19 -14.36 13.19
CA ARG A 3 5.55 -13.79 14.37
C ARG A 3 4.38 -12.88 14.04
N ILE A 4 4.49 -12.10 12.96
CA ILE A 4 3.41 -11.20 12.50
C ILE A 4 2.30 -12.05 11.88
N ALA A 5 2.64 -12.93 10.95
CA ALA A 5 1.70 -13.78 10.25
C ALA A 5 0.87 -14.65 11.22
N ASP A 6 1.54 -15.30 12.19
CA ASP A 6 0.86 -16.14 13.18
C ASP A 6 -0.05 -15.31 14.12
N THR A 7 0.31 -14.05 14.37
CA THR A 7 -0.54 -13.15 15.16
C THR A 7 -1.79 -12.73 14.38
N LEU A 8 -1.64 -12.36 13.11
CA LEU A 8 -2.77 -12.02 12.24
C LEU A 8 -3.72 -13.20 12.07
N GLU A 9 -3.18 -14.39 11.82
CA GLU A 9 -3.96 -15.60 11.68
C GLU A 9 -4.75 -15.95 12.95
N ARG A 10 -4.10 -15.89 14.12
CA ARG A 10 -4.76 -16.13 15.41
C ARG A 10 -5.89 -15.14 15.71
N LEU A 11 -5.76 -13.90 15.20
CA LEU A 11 -6.78 -12.86 15.37
C LEU A 11 -7.83 -12.85 14.25
N GLY A 12 -7.68 -13.69 13.22
CA GLY A 12 -8.57 -13.72 12.06
C GLY A 12 -8.50 -12.44 11.22
N VAL A 13 -7.35 -11.78 11.19
CA VAL A 13 -7.14 -10.50 10.48
C VAL A 13 -6.34 -10.72 9.21
N SER A 14 -6.87 -10.26 8.08
CA SER A 14 -6.14 -10.16 6.82
C SER A 14 -5.43 -8.80 6.70
N ALA A 15 -4.28 -8.80 6.06
CA ALA A 15 -3.48 -7.60 5.81
C ALA A 15 -3.18 -7.45 4.31
N THR A 16 -2.89 -6.23 3.88
CA THR A 16 -2.33 -5.94 2.57
C THR A 16 -0.82 -5.71 2.72
N LEU A 17 -0.02 -6.49 2.01
CA LEU A 17 1.43 -6.37 1.98
C LEU A 17 1.85 -5.49 0.80
N SER A 18 2.21 -4.24 1.07
CA SER A 18 2.83 -3.35 0.09
C SER A 18 4.24 -3.84 -0.25
N THR A 19 4.41 -4.39 -1.46
CA THR A 19 5.58 -5.21 -1.80
C THR A 19 6.37 -4.62 -2.96
N CYS A 20 7.68 -4.40 -2.74
CA CYS A 20 8.61 -4.09 -3.83
C CYS A 20 8.91 -5.35 -4.65
N GLY A 21 8.90 -5.22 -5.99
CA GLY A 21 9.16 -6.35 -6.88
C GLY A 21 10.50 -7.04 -6.65
N LEU A 22 11.57 -6.27 -6.43
CA LEU A 22 12.90 -6.82 -6.13
C LEU A 22 12.92 -7.58 -4.79
N ALA A 23 12.22 -7.11 -3.77
CA ALA A 23 12.13 -7.82 -2.49
C ALA A 23 11.42 -9.17 -2.66
N ALA A 24 10.39 -9.21 -3.48
CA ALA A 24 9.69 -10.46 -3.81
C ALA A 24 10.59 -11.44 -4.60
N GLU A 25 11.40 -10.96 -5.56
CA GLU A 25 12.38 -11.82 -6.25
C GLU A 25 13.39 -12.44 -5.28
N LEU A 26 13.84 -11.67 -4.29
CA LEU A 26 14.83 -12.13 -3.30
C LEU A 26 14.22 -13.06 -2.24
N SER A 27 12.93 -12.96 -1.99
CA SER A 27 12.25 -13.73 -0.94
C SER A 27 10.85 -14.20 -1.39
N PRO A 28 10.77 -15.00 -2.47
CA PRO A 28 9.47 -15.42 -3.04
C PRO A 28 8.61 -16.22 -2.05
N TRP A 29 9.24 -16.99 -1.20
CA TRP A 29 8.58 -17.79 -0.17
C TRP A 29 7.72 -16.97 0.80
N LEU A 30 8.12 -15.71 1.09
CA LEU A 30 7.36 -14.81 1.96
C LEU A 30 6.03 -14.41 1.30
N ILE A 31 6.08 -14.09 0.02
CA ILE A 31 4.87 -13.72 -0.75
C ILE A 31 3.94 -14.91 -0.89
N GLN A 32 4.48 -16.10 -1.18
CA GLN A 32 3.70 -17.32 -1.29
C GLN A 32 3.02 -17.70 0.03
N ASP A 33 3.73 -17.58 1.16
CA ASP A 33 3.15 -17.80 2.49
C ASP A 33 2.06 -16.77 2.82
N ALA A 34 2.27 -15.49 2.51
CA ALA A 34 1.29 -14.45 2.73
C ALA A 34 -0.02 -14.72 1.95
N VAL A 35 0.10 -15.08 0.67
CA VAL A 35 -1.03 -15.46 -0.18
C VAL A 35 -1.75 -16.70 0.37
N ALA A 36 -0.99 -17.74 0.78
CA ALA A 36 -1.57 -18.97 1.34
C ALA A 36 -2.35 -18.72 2.64
N ARG A 37 -2.00 -17.67 3.40
CA ARG A 37 -2.70 -17.22 4.61
C ARG A 37 -3.86 -16.24 4.32
N GLY A 38 -4.15 -15.94 3.05
CA GLY A 38 -5.26 -15.06 2.66
C GLY A 38 -4.96 -13.56 2.78
N HIS A 39 -3.68 -13.17 2.77
CA HIS A 39 -3.29 -11.77 2.73
C HIS A 39 -3.25 -11.25 1.29
N GLU A 40 -3.52 -9.95 1.10
CA GLU A 40 -3.39 -9.27 -0.17
C GLU A 40 -1.92 -8.88 -0.43
N ILE A 41 -1.48 -9.02 -1.69
CA ILE A 41 -0.22 -8.45 -2.16
C ILE A 41 -0.53 -7.24 -3.03
N SER A 42 -0.03 -6.07 -2.64
CA SER A 42 -0.09 -4.84 -3.44
C SER A 42 1.30 -4.42 -3.90
N CYS A 43 1.36 -3.61 -4.95
CA CYS A 43 2.62 -3.13 -5.51
C CYS A 43 3.16 -1.92 -4.74
N HIS A 44 4.48 -1.91 -4.49
CA HIS A 44 5.20 -0.80 -3.87
C HIS A 44 6.42 -0.34 -4.70
N GLY A 45 6.30 -0.39 -6.02
CA GLY A 45 7.38 -0.13 -6.95
C GLY A 45 8.36 -1.28 -7.11
N TRP A 46 9.35 -1.09 -8.00
CA TRP A 46 10.38 -2.10 -8.21
C TRP A 46 11.31 -2.25 -7.00
N ARG A 47 11.76 -1.08 -6.48
CA ARG A 47 12.56 -0.95 -5.26
C ARG A 47 11.88 0.06 -4.35
N TRP A 48 12.37 0.18 -3.12
CA TRP A 48 11.91 1.23 -2.22
C TRP A 48 12.55 2.58 -2.58
N GLU A 49 12.21 3.10 -3.75
CA GLU A 49 12.74 4.33 -4.35
C GLU A 49 11.65 5.38 -4.59
N LYS A 50 12.04 6.64 -4.63
CA LYS A 50 11.12 7.75 -4.85
C LYS A 50 10.79 7.86 -6.35
N HIS A 51 9.51 7.95 -6.68
CA HIS A 51 9.04 8.16 -8.05
C HIS A 51 8.97 9.65 -8.44
N ALA A 52 8.93 10.59 -7.47
CA ALA A 52 8.66 12.01 -7.67
C ALA A 52 9.46 12.68 -8.83
N HIS A 53 10.68 12.20 -9.08
CA HIS A 53 11.56 12.75 -10.13
C HIS A 53 12.01 11.68 -11.15
N MET A 54 11.33 10.53 -11.18
CA MET A 54 11.64 9.47 -12.13
C MET A 54 11.18 9.87 -13.53
N ALA A 55 11.98 9.59 -14.53
CA ALA A 55 11.55 9.77 -15.91
C ALA A 55 10.36 8.84 -16.22
N GLU A 56 9.40 9.32 -16.98
CA GLU A 56 8.16 8.57 -17.26
C GLU A 56 8.41 7.16 -17.81
N ALA A 57 9.37 7.03 -18.71
CA ALA A 57 9.72 5.74 -19.30
C ALA A 57 10.26 4.74 -18.26
N ASP A 58 11.08 5.22 -17.32
CA ASP A 58 11.65 4.40 -16.25
C ASP A 58 10.59 4.02 -15.23
N GLU A 59 9.69 4.94 -14.89
CA GLU A 59 8.57 4.68 -14.00
C GLU A 59 7.62 3.64 -14.59
N ARG A 60 7.26 3.79 -15.86
CA ARG A 60 6.43 2.82 -16.60
C ARG A 60 7.09 1.43 -16.62
N ALA A 61 8.39 1.36 -16.86
CA ALA A 61 9.14 0.11 -16.84
C ALA A 61 9.16 -0.52 -15.42
N ALA A 62 9.35 0.30 -14.38
CA ALA A 62 9.35 -0.15 -12.99
C ALA A 62 7.97 -0.70 -12.59
N ILE A 63 6.87 -0.02 -12.96
CA ILE A 63 5.50 -0.48 -12.72
C ILE A 63 5.28 -1.84 -13.39
N GLY A 64 5.51 -1.94 -14.69
CA GLY A 64 5.28 -3.18 -15.45
C GLY A 64 6.13 -4.36 -14.95
N ARG A 65 7.40 -4.10 -14.60
CA ARG A 65 8.28 -5.12 -14.01
C ARG A 65 7.76 -5.60 -12.65
N THR A 66 7.33 -4.70 -11.79
CA THR A 66 6.77 -5.03 -10.47
C THR A 66 5.54 -5.91 -10.62
N VAL A 67 4.59 -5.51 -11.44
CA VAL A 67 3.37 -6.28 -11.72
C VAL A 67 3.70 -7.68 -12.21
N LYS A 68 4.61 -7.79 -13.20
CA LYS A 68 5.00 -9.08 -13.77
C LYS A 68 5.57 -10.03 -12.73
N VAL A 69 6.49 -9.55 -11.89
CA VAL A 69 7.16 -10.36 -10.88
C VAL A 69 6.20 -10.78 -9.78
N LEU A 70 5.43 -9.84 -9.24
CA LEU A 70 4.46 -10.16 -8.18
C LEU A 70 3.35 -11.09 -8.69
N THR A 71 2.86 -10.91 -9.90
CA THR A 71 1.88 -11.84 -10.51
C THR A 71 2.43 -13.26 -10.61
N HIS A 72 3.69 -13.40 -11.02
CA HIS A 72 4.34 -14.71 -11.14
C HIS A 72 4.49 -15.40 -9.77
N ILE A 73 4.92 -14.66 -8.75
CA ILE A 73 5.22 -15.22 -7.42
C ILE A 73 3.94 -15.47 -6.62
N ALA A 74 2.99 -14.52 -6.64
CA ALA A 74 1.74 -14.60 -5.91
C ALA A 74 0.69 -15.52 -6.57
N GLY A 75 0.88 -15.89 -7.84
CA GLY A 75 -0.10 -16.66 -8.63
C GLY A 75 -1.34 -15.88 -9.05
N SER A 76 -1.46 -14.61 -8.65
CA SER A 76 -2.53 -13.69 -9.04
C SER A 76 -1.98 -12.28 -9.21
N ARG A 77 -2.66 -11.51 -10.08
CA ARG A 77 -2.24 -10.13 -10.34
C ARG A 77 -2.55 -9.22 -9.16
N PRO A 78 -1.58 -8.41 -8.68
CA PRO A 78 -1.83 -7.35 -7.72
C PRO A 78 -2.77 -6.28 -8.30
N VAL A 79 -3.71 -5.80 -7.48
CA VAL A 79 -4.70 -4.80 -7.88
C VAL A 79 -4.52 -3.45 -7.19
N GLY A 80 -3.64 -3.37 -6.19
CA GLY A 80 -3.34 -2.18 -5.42
C GLY A 80 -1.94 -1.64 -5.68
N TRP A 81 -1.78 -0.33 -5.53
CA TRP A 81 -0.50 0.37 -5.63
C TRP A 81 -0.32 1.36 -4.50
N HIS A 82 0.91 1.47 -4.00
CA HIS A 82 1.35 2.55 -3.13
C HIS A 82 2.80 2.90 -3.43
N THR A 83 3.08 4.16 -3.75
CA THR A 83 4.44 4.65 -4.02
C THR A 83 5.17 4.97 -2.72
N ARG A 84 6.45 4.67 -2.66
CA ARG A 84 7.28 5.15 -1.55
C ARG A 84 7.29 6.69 -1.50
N SER A 85 6.76 7.27 -0.42
CA SER A 85 6.68 8.71 -0.18
C SER A 85 5.82 9.42 -1.24
N THR A 86 6.43 10.23 -2.11
CA THR A 86 5.71 11.05 -3.08
C THR A 86 5.69 10.39 -4.45
N PRO A 87 4.52 10.18 -5.06
CA PRO A 87 4.38 9.75 -6.45
C PRO A 87 4.92 10.81 -7.41
N SER A 88 5.16 10.44 -8.67
CA SER A 88 5.40 11.39 -9.74
C SER A 88 4.08 12.00 -10.22
N PRO A 89 4.10 13.11 -10.98
CA PRO A 89 2.90 13.62 -11.65
C PRO A 89 2.27 12.63 -12.62
N ASN A 90 3.02 11.61 -13.04
CA ASN A 90 2.58 10.61 -14.02
C ASN A 90 2.05 9.33 -13.37
N THR A 91 2.41 9.03 -12.12
CA THR A 91 2.17 7.73 -11.48
C THR A 91 0.74 7.25 -11.68
N ARG A 92 -0.26 7.99 -11.23
CA ARG A 92 -1.67 7.58 -11.32
C ARG A 92 -2.13 7.35 -12.75
N ARG A 93 -1.72 8.19 -13.68
CA ARG A 93 -2.01 7.99 -15.11
C ARG A 93 -1.38 6.70 -15.63
N LEU A 94 -0.13 6.44 -15.29
CA LEU A 94 0.57 5.21 -15.68
C LEU A 94 -0.09 3.95 -15.13
N LEU A 95 -0.59 4.00 -13.90
CA LEU A 95 -1.33 2.88 -13.29
C LEU A 95 -2.65 2.60 -14.04
N VAL A 96 -3.38 3.66 -14.39
CA VAL A 96 -4.64 3.53 -15.15
C VAL A 96 -4.40 3.05 -16.60
N GLU A 97 -3.32 3.51 -17.23
CA GLU A 97 -2.93 3.08 -18.58
C GLU A 97 -2.47 1.61 -18.60
N GLU A 98 -1.77 1.17 -17.56
CA GLU A 98 -1.36 -0.21 -17.38
C GLU A 98 -2.56 -1.16 -17.29
N GLY A 99 -3.66 -0.70 -16.72
CA GLY A 99 -5.01 -1.22 -16.91
C GLY A 99 -5.45 -2.34 -15.98
N GLY A 100 -4.65 -2.70 -14.96
CA GLY A 100 -5.01 -3.76 -14.02
C GLY A 100 -5.14 -3.33 -12.57
N PHE A 101 -4.81 -2.09 -12.25
CA PHE A 101 -4.95 -1.55 -10.91
C PHE A 101 -6.39 -1.11 -10.65
N LEU A 102 -6.94 -1.51 -9.51
CA LEU A 102 -8.25 -1.09 -9.03
C LEU A 102 -8.13 0.17 -8.18
N TYR A 103 -7.03 0.31 -7.44
CA TYR A 103 -6.80 1.45 -6.55
C TYR A 103 -5.33 1.82 -6.42
N ASP A 104 -5.09 3.07 -6.03
CA ASP A 104 -3.83 3.51 -5.44
C ASP A 104 -4.06 4.14 -4.05
N SER A 105 -3.00 4.18 -3.23
CA SER A 105 -2.96 4.84 -1.92
C SER A 105 -1.98 6.02 -1.91
N ASP A 106 -1.82 6.68 -3.05
CA ASP A 106 -0.87 7.79 -3.25
C ASP A 106 -1.54 9.16 -3.05
N ASP A 107 -2.40 9.26 -2.06
CA ASP A 107 -3.08 10.52 -1.71
C ASP A 107 -3.21 10.66 -0.18
N TYR A 108 -3.11 11.88 0.29
CA TYR A 108 -3.13 12.24 1.71
C TYR A 108 -4.13 13.36 1.99
N SER A 109 -5.01 13.68 1.03
CA SER A 109 -5.88 14.85 1.06
C SER A 109 -7.24 14.60 1.69
N ASP A 110 -7.61 13.35 1.90
CA ASP A 110 -8.93 12.96 2.44
C ASP A 110 -8.78 11.81 3.45
N ASP A 111 -9.80 11.61 4.24
CA ASP A 111 -9.90 10.52 5.21
C ASP A 111 -10.66 9.31 4.66
N LEU A 112 -11.44 9.50 3.60
CA LEU A 112 -12.30 8.48 3.03
C LEU A 112 -11.91 8.12 1.60
N PRO A 113 -12.13 6.87 1.17
CA PRO A 113 -11.95 6.48 -0.22
C PRO A 113 -12.80 7.32 -1.18
N PHE A 114 -12.21 7.72 -2.29
CA PHE A 114 -12.89 8.50 -3.32
C PHE A 114 -12.48 8.08 -4.72
N PHE A 115 -13.28 8.46 -5.71
CA PHE A 115 -12.97 8.20 -7.11
C PHE A 115 -12.47 9.44 -7.81
N VAL A 116 -11.47 9.25 -8.66
CA VAL A 116 -10.97 10.26 -9.60
C VAL A 116 -11.17 9.78 -11.03
N GLU A 117 -11.26 10.73 -11.96
CA GLU A 117 -11.25 10.43 -13.38
C GLU A 117 -9.85 10.65 -13.97
N VAL A 118 -9.32 9.63 -14.63
CA VAL A 118 -8.01 9.66 -15.27
C VAL A 118 -8.14 9.07 -16.67
N GLY A 119 -7.95 9.89 -17.71
CA GLY A 119 -8.08 9.45 -19.09
C GLY A 119 -9.46 8.87 -19.44
N GLY A 120 -10.53 9.40 -18.84
CA GLY A 120 -11.91 8.92 -19.05
C GLY A 120 -12.25 7.62 -18.31
N LYS A 121 -11.39 7.17 -17.41
CA LYS A 121 -11.63 5.98 -16.56
C LYS A 121 -11.74 6.39 -15.09
N ARG A 122 -12.68 5.79 -14.38
CA ARG A 122 -12.78 5.92 -12.92
C ARG A 122 -11.70 5.08 -12.27
N HIS A 123 -10.99 5.68 -11.32
CA HIS A 123 -9.96 5.02 -10.52
C HIS A 123 -10.21 5.30 -9.04
N LEU A 124 -10.10 4.29 -8.20
CA LEU A 124 -10.31 4.41 -6.77
C LEU A 124 -9.01 4.89 -6.09
N VAL A 125 -9.15 5.89 -5.23
CA VAL A 125 -8.09 6.33 -4.33
C VAL A 125 -8.46 5.90 -2.91
N LEU A 126 -7.56 5.19 -2.25
CA LEU A 126 -7.62 4.85 -0.83
C LEU A 126 -6.62 5.74 -0.11
N PRO A 127 -7.04 6.88 0.50
CA PRO A 127 -6.12 7.80 1.12
C PRO A 127 -5.27 7.12 2.21
N TYR A 128 -4.01 7.52 2.28
CA TYR A 128 -3.08 7.03 3.28
C TYR A 128 -2.99 8.03 4.44
N SER A 129 -3.23 7.56 5.65
CA SER A 129 -3.09 8.38 6.85
C SER A 129 -1.73 8.20 7.50
N PHE A 130 -1.06 9.32 7.83
CA PHE A 130 0.13 9.30 8.67
C PHE A 130 -0.19 9.15 10.15
N ASP A 131 -1.42 9.44 10.56
CA ASP A 131 -1.81 9.42 11.98
C ASP A 131 -1.79 8.00 12.55
N THR A 132 -2.09 7.00 11.72
CA THR A 132 -2.02 5.57 12.09
C THR A 132 -0.73 4.88 11.65
N ASN A 133 0.26 5.63 11.16
CA ASN A 133 1.55 5.07 10.80
C ASN A 133 2.44 4.93 12.03
N ASP A 134 3.00 3.73 12.27
CA ASP A 134 3.88 3.46 13.41
C ASP A 134 5.14 4.35 13.44
N MET A 135 5.62 4.82 12.29
CA MET A 135 6.72 5.77 12.20
C MET A 135 6.41 7.12 12.86
N HIS A 136 5.14 7.52 12.91
CA HIS A 136 4.69 8.70 13.64
C HIS A 136 5.10 8.64 15.12
N TYR A 137 5.03 7.47 15.70
CA TYR A 137 5.35 7.22 17.10
C TYR A 137 6.85 6.94 17.36
N HIS A 138 7.61 6.58 16.32
CA HIS A 138 9.05 6.33 16.44
C HIS A 138 9.91 7.59 16.32
N GLN A 139 9.42 8.63 15.65
CA GLN A 139 10.20 9.84 15.35
C GLN A 139 9.96 10.96 16.37
N GLY A 140 10.52 10.83 17.56
CA GLY A 140 10.94 11.91 18.47
C GLY A 140 9.90 12.89 19.05
N PHE A 141 8.84 13.19 18.34
CA PHE A 141 7.82 14.18 18.77
C PHE A 141 6.63 13.55 19.46
N HIS A 142 6.28 12.33 19.09
CA HIS A 142 5.26 11.52 19.73
C HIS A 142 5.92 10.24 20.19
N ARG A 143 6.13 10.12 21.50
CA ARG A 143 6.71 8.90 22.07
C ARG A 143 5.61 7.89 22.32
N PHE A 144 5.77 6.69 21.83
CA PHE A 144 5.09 5.54 22.39
C PHE A 144 5.31 5.50 23.89
N VAL A 145 4.24 5.61 24.62
CA VAL A 145 4.25 5.28 26.03
C VAL A 145 3.99 3.77 26.15
N SER A 146 3.09 3.24 25.32
CA SER A 146 2.83 1.79 25.26
C SER A 146 2.24 1.36 23.90
N ALA A 147 2.30 0.06 23.60
CA ALA A 147 1.59 -0.52 22.45
C ALA A 147 0.06 -0.34 22.57
N ARG A 148 -0.45 -0.12 23.77
CA ARG A 148 -1.87 0.12 24.03
C ARG A 148 -2.28 1.49 23.52
N ASP A 149 -1.47 2.53 23.77
CA ASP A 149 -1.76 3.88 23.30
C ASP A 149 -1.88 3.91 21.76
N PHE A 150 -1.00 3.19 21.06
CA PHE A 150 -1.12 3.03 19.61
C PHE A 150 -2.41 2.31 19.18
N ALA A 151 -2.77 1.24 19.89
CA ALA A 151 -3.97 0.50 19.58
C ALA A 151 -5.24 1.33 19.82
N ASP A 152 -5.26 2.13 20.87
CA ASP A 152 -6.37 3.03 21.17
C ASP A 152 -6.49 4.12 20.09
N ASP A 153 -5.39 4.75 19.67
CA ASP A 153 -5.37 5.74 18.58
C ASP A 153 -5.86 5.14 17.26
N VAL A 154 -5.40 3.95 16.89
CA VAL A 154 -5.86 3.25 15.67
C VAL A 154 -7.34 2.88 15.73
N GLN A 155 -7.88 2.57 16.90
CA GLN A 155 -9.30 2.27 17.08
C GLN A 155 -10.17 3.53 17.00
N ASP A 156 -9.72 4.63 17.57
CA ASP A 156 -10.50 5.86 17.66
C ASP A 156 -10.55 6.64 16.33
N GLU A 157 -9.52 6.53 15.49
CA GLU A 157 -9.44 7.25 14.24
C GLU A 157 -10.57 6.93 13.23
N PRO A 158 -10.91 5.66 12.94
CA PRO A 158 -12.03 5.32 12.05
C PRO A 158 -13.37 5.83 12.58
N ALA A 159 -13.59 5.78 13.90
CA ALA A 159 -14.81 6.27 14.52
C ALA A 159 -14.93 7.80 14.42
N ALA A 160 -13.84 8.53 14.60
CA ALA A 160 -13.79 9.98 14.44
C ALA A 160 -14.00 10.41 12.98
N ARG A 161 -13.49 9.66 12.01
CA ARG A 161 -13.70 9.90 10.58
C ARG A 161 -15.16 9.73 10.17
N LEU A 162 -15.80 8.63 10.59
CA LEU A 162 -17.20 8.39 10.30
C LEU A 162 -18.15 9.42 10.91
N GLN A 163 -17.78 10.07 12.01
CA GLN A 163 -18.57 11.16 12.60
C GLN A 163 -18.49 12.48 11.82
N ARG A 164 -17.41 12.71 11.07
CA ARG A 164 -17.24 13.92 10.23
C ARG A 164 -18.06 13.90 8.93
N VAL A 165 -18.57 12.76 8.54
CA VAL A 165 -19.33 12.53 7.30
C VAL A 165 -20.86 12.63 7.52
N ARG A 166 -21.29 12.85 8.76
CA ARG A 166 -22.70 13.10 9.13
C ARG A 166 -22.95 14.58 9.34
#